data_86963648f17a21859050821d0de6b9f3
#
_entry.id   86963648f17a21859050821d0de6b9f3
#
_cell.length_a   1.000
_cell.length_b   1.000
_cell.length_c   1.000
_cell.angle_alpha   90.00
_cell.angle_beta   90.00
_cell.angle_gamma   90.00
#
_symmetry.space_group_name_H-M   'P 1'
#
loop_
_entity.id
_entity.type
_entity.pdbx_description
1 polymer ?
#
loop_
_entity_poly.entity_id
_entity_poly.type
_entity_poly.pdbx_seq_one_letter_code
_entity_poly.pdbx_strand_id
1 'polypeptide(L)'
;MITVDFSRLSIKPGFKILDIGCGSGRHTGAAYMFKNVVAVGADLNFNDICRAKKRLKLHDKLGEHGGGIWRLSVADITCFPFKDNYFDLVICSEVMEHIPDHESAAREVIRVLKPGSNLVVSVPRYWPERICWALSDEYYNASQGHVRIYKKKDLESLFEYNGVKMWACHFAHSLHTPYWWLKCLVGPTRDDSLPVNLYHRFLTWDIMKKPRITQFADYLLNPILGKSVVLYFKKTTLKFSL
;
A
#
# COMPACT_ATOMS: atom_id res chain seq x y z
N MET A 1 1.65 -5.03 -7.59
CA MET A 1 2.33 -5.84 -6.53
C MET A 1 1.52 -5.78 -5.26
N ILE A 2 1.65 -6.76 -4.38
CA ILE A 2 1.09 -6.73 -3.02
C ILE A 2 2.24 -6.38 -2.08
N THR A 3 2.11 -5.26 -1.38
CA THR A 3 3.14 -4.73 -0.48
C THR A 3 2.92 -5.22 0.96
N VAL A 4 1.65 -5.40 1.32
CA VAL A 4 1.23 -5.88 2.65
C VAL A 4 1.49 -7.38 2.78
N ASP A 5 2.18 -7.80 3.84
CA ASP A 5 2.29 -9.20 4.22
C ASP A 5 1.09 -9.61 5.08
N PHE A 6 0.09 -10.18 4.45
CA PHE A 6 -1.15 -10.62 5.12
C PHE A 6 -0.95 -11.78 6.09
N SER A 7 0.16 -12.52 6.00
CA SER A 7 0.45 -13.62 6.94
C SER A 7 0.71 -13.13 8.37
N ARG A 8 1.10 -11.85 8.53
CA ARG A 8 1.29 -11.19 9.82
C ARG A 8 -0.03 -10.78 10.49
N LEU A 9 -1.14 -10.84 9.74
CA LEU A 9 -2.44 -10.30 10.17
C LEU A 9 -3.40 -11.45 10.46
N SER A 10 -3.94 -11.50 11.68
CA SER A 10 -4.91 -12.51 12.08
C SER A 10 -6.30 -12.13 11.55
N ILE A 11 -6.53 -12.29 10.24
CA ILE A 11 -7.80 -11.97 9.59
C ILE A 11 -8.82 -13.07 9.88
N LYS A 12 -9.97 -12.68 10.44
CA LYS A 12 -11.06 -13.59 10.82
C LYS A 12 -12.24 -13.45 9.86
N PRO A 13 -13.05 -14.51 9.68
CA PRO A 13 -14.33 -14.39 8.97
C PRO A 13 -15.21 -13.27 9.54
N GLY A 14 -15.84 -12.51 8.67
CA GLY A 14 -16.66 -11.35 9.05
C GLY A 14 -15.90 -10.04 9.20
N PHE A 15 -14.57 -10.02 9.11
CA PHE A 15 -13.80 -8.78 9.15
C PHE A 15 -14.21 -7.82 8.04
N LYS A 16 -14.28 -6.55 8.37
CA LYS A 16 -14.39 -5.43 7.43
C LYS A 16 -13.01 -4.85 7.23
N ILE A 17 -12.51 -4.91 6.01
CA ILE A 17 -11.16 -4.49 5.63
C ILE A 17 -11.29 -3.31 4.67
N LEU A 18 -10.63 -2.18 5.01
CA LEU A 18 -10.56 -1.00 4.14
C LEU A 18 -9.18 -0.94 3.49
N ASP A 19 -9.15 -0.80 2.18
CA ASP A 19 -7.97 -0.52 1.35
C ASP A 19 -8.09 0.91 0.84
N ILE A 20 -7.26 1.81 1.39
CA ILE A 20 -7.24 3.24 1.10
C ILE A 20 -6.27 3.52 -0.03
N GLY A 21 -6.67 4.35 -1.01
CA GLY A 21 -5.91 4.53 -2.23
C GLY A 21 -5.79 3.21 -2.99
N CYS A 22 -6.92 2.51 -3.11
CA CYS A 22 -6.92 1.13 -3.60
C CYS A 22 -6.44 0.99 -5.05
N GLY A 23 -6.38 2.08 -5.81
CA GLY A 23 -5.97 2.09 -7.20
C GLY A 23 -6.76 1.05 -8.00
N SER A 24 -6.06 0.16 -8.70
CA SER A 24 -6.69 -0.94 -9.44
C SER A 24 -7.18 -2.12 -8.57
N GLY A 25 -7.30 -1.98 -7.24
CA GLY A 25 -7.88 -2.96 -6.32
C GLY A 25 -7.00 -4.17 -6.01
N ARG A 26 -5.68 -4.01 -5.97
CA ARG A 26 -4.75 -5.15 -5.72
C ARG A 26 -4.83 -5.66 -4.28
N HIS A 27 -4.72 -4.77 -3.29
CA HIS A 27 -4.86 -5.15 -1.88
C HIS A 27 -6.31 -5.47 -1.53
N THR A 28 -7.29 -4.76 -2.12
CA THR A 28 -8.71 -5.09 -1.99
C THR A 28 -9.01 -6.51 -2.46
N GLY A 29 -8.49 -6.91 -3.64
CA GLY A 29 -8.62 -8.27 -4.17
C GLY A 29 -7.94 -9.31 -3.29
N ALA A 30 -6.72 -9.03 -2.79
CA ALA A 30 -6.02 -9.91 -1.87
C ALA A 30 -6.78 -10.08 -0.54
N ALA A 31 -7.37 -9.01 -0.02
CA ALA A 31 -8.23 -9.06 1.17
C ALA A 31 -9.51 -9.89 0.91
N TYR A 32 -10.10 -9.77 -0.27
CA TYR A 32 -11.32 -10.50 -0.66
C TYR A 32 -11.13 -12.02 -0.73
N MET A 33 -9.91 -12.50 -0.86
CA MET A 33 -9.60 -13.94 -0.83
C MET A 33 -9.74 -14.57 0.57
N PHE A 34 -9.80 -13.78 1.64
CA PHE A 34 -10.02 -14.31 2.98
C PHE A 34 -11.50 -14.69 3.22
N LYS A 35 -11.71 -15.69 4.11
CA LYS A 35 -13.02 -16.28 4.36
C LYS A 35 -14.03 -15.25 4.88
N ASN A 36 -15.15 -15.07 4.16
CA ASN A 36 -16.31 -14.28 4.54
C ASN A 36 -16.00 -12.84 4.97
N VAL A 37 -15.01 -12.18 4.38
CA VAL A 37 -14.68 -10.78 4.69
C VAL A 37 -15.55 -9.80 3.89
N VAL A 38 -15.64 -8.57 4.38
CA VAL A 38 -16.13 -7.41 3.63
C VAL A 38 -14.93 -6.59 3.21
N ALA A 39 -14.48 -6.71 1.95
CA ALA A 39 -13.37 -5.96 1.41
C ALA A 39 -13.87 -4.64 0.79
N VAL A 40 -13.42 -3.50 1.31
CA VAL A 40 -13.80 -2.17 0.84
C VAL A 40 -12.57 -1.50 0.24
N GLY A 41 -12.64 -1.12 -1.03
CA GLY A 41 -11.63 -0.28 -1.70
C GLY A 41 -12.13 1.16 -1.78
N ALA A 42 -11.31 2.12 -1.38
CA ALA A 42 -11.59 3.54 -1.50
C ALA A 42 -10.45 4.24 -2.25
N ASP A 43 -10.78 5.09 -3.21
CA ASP A 43 -9.82 5.89 -3.97
C ASP A 43 -10.46 7.22 -4.37
N LEU A 44 -9.65 8.27 -4.47
CA LEU A 44 -10.12 9.56 -4.96
C LEU A 44 -10.37 9.54 -6.47
N ASN A 45 -9.61 8.73 -7.21
CA ASN A 45 -9.66 8.65 -8.66
C ASN A 45 -10.76 7.66 -9.12
N PHE A 46 -11.81 8.19 -9.72
CA PHE A 46 -12.91 7.38 -10.27
C PHE A 46 -12.45 6.35 -11.31
N ASN A 47 -11.46 6.66 -12.15
CA ASN A 47 -10.96 5.72 -13.15
C ASN A 47 -10.28 4.52 -12.49
N ASP A 48 -9.59 4.71 -11.37
CA ASP A 48 -8.99 3.63 -10.60
C ASP A 48 -10.07 2.77 -9.93
N ILE A 49 -11.13 3.36 -9.42
CA ILE A 49 -12.31 2.62 -8.93
C ILE A 49 -12.93 1.77 -10.05
N CYS A 50 -13.02 2.28 -11.27
CA CYS A 50 -13.48 1.49 -12.42
C CYS A 50 -12.55 0.31 -12.75
N ARG A 51 -11.24 0.49 -12.63
CA ARG A 51 -10.23 -0.58 -12.80
C ARG A 51 -10.34 -1.62 -11.68
N ALA A 52 -10.48 -1.18 -10.42
CA ALA A 52 -10.69 -2.04 -9.26
C ALA A 52 -11.96 -2.89 -9.43
N LYS A 53 -13.07 -2.29 -9.91
CA LYS A 53 -14.31 -3.00 -10.19
C LYS A 53 -14.13 -4.12 -11.23
N LYS A 54 -13.39 -3.85 -12.31
CA LYS A 54 -13.10 -4.87 -13.34
C LYS A 54 -12.28 -6.03 -12.73
N ARG A 55 -11.28 -5.74 -11.89
CA ARG A 55 -10.47 -6.75 -11.21
C ARG A 55 -11.31 -7.61 -10.27
N LEU A 56 -12.12 -6.99 -9.40
CA LEU A 56 -12.93 -7.73 -8.42
C LEU A 56 -14.02 -8.59 -9.08
N LYS A 57 -14.63 -8.09 -10.15
CA LYS A 57 -15.52 -8.92 -10.98
C LYS A 57 -14.80 -10.12 -11.62
N LEU A 58 -13.52 -9.99 -11.95
CA LEU A 58 -12.73 -11.12 -12.44
C LEU A 58 -12.48 -12.15 -11.33
N HIS A 59 -12.18 -11.73 -10.10
CA HIS A 59 -12.11 -12.62 -8.94
C HIS A 59 -13.44 -13.39 -8.76
N ASP A 60 -14.59 -12.71 -8.83
CA ASP A 60 -15.91 -13.36 -8.77
C ASP A 60 -16.07 -14.41 -9.87
N LYS A 61 -15.74 -14.05 -11.12
CA LYS A 61 -15.87 -14.95 -12.28
C LYS A 61 -14.96 -16.19 -12.18
N LEU A 62 -13.77 -16.04 -11.60
CA LEU A 62 -12.80 -17.13 -11.45
C LEU A 62 -13.00 -17.93 -10.16
N GLY A 63 -13.93 -17.53 -9.29
CA GLY A 63 -14.08 -18.15 -7.95
C GLY A 63 -12.91 -17.90 -7.02
N GLU A 64 -12.07 -16.91 -7.31
CA GLU A 64 -10.89 -16.54 -6.50
C GLU A 64 -11.28 -15.60 -5.35
N HIS A 65 -12.13 -16.07 -4.44
CA HIS A 65 -12.59 -15.30 -3.28
C HIS A 65 -12.93 -16.19 -2.10
N GLY A 66 -12.99 -15.60 -0.90
CA GLY A 66 -13.30 -16.32 0.34
C GLY A 66 -14.80 -16.43 0.68
N GLY A 67 -15.71 -16.19 -0.26
CA GLY A 67 -17.17 -16.23 -0.03
C GLY A 67 -17.74 -14.96 0.63
N GLY A 68 -16.92 -13.93 0.84
CA GLY A 68 -17.35 -12.63 1.36
C GLY A 68 -17.95 -11.72 0.29
N ILE A 69 -17.88 -10.41 0.53
CA ILE A 69 -18.35 -9.39 -0.41
C ILE A 69 -17.30 -8.29 -0.58
N TRP A 70 -17.34 -7.61 -1.71
CA TRP A 70 -16.55 -6.40 -1.92
C TRP A 70 -17.42 -5.16 -2.14
N ARG A 71 -16.88 -4.00 -1.83
CA ARG A 71 -17.47 -2.69 -2.07
C ARG A 71 -16.38 -1.74 -2.56
N LEU A 72 -16.78 -0.72 -3.32
CA LEU A 72 -15.88 0.34 -3.80
C LEU A 72 -16.54 1.69 -3.54
N SER A 73 -15.72 2.68 -3.19
CA SER A 73 -16.14 4.06 -2.94
C SER A 73 -15.16 5.04 -3.56
N VAL A 74 -15.67 6.10 -4.18
CA VAL A 74 -14.86 7.28 -4.44
C VAL A 74 -14.86 8.10 -3.17
N ALA A 75 -13.68 8.33 -2.58
CA ALA A 75 -13.58 9.04 -1.29
C ALA A 75 -12.21 9.71 -1.13
N ASP A 76 -12.23 10.87 -0.48
CA ASP A 76 -11.04 11.57 -0.02
C ASP A 76 -10.58 11.00 1.33
N ILE A 77 -9.26 10.72 1.43
CA ILE A 77 -8.65 10.21 2.66
C ILE A 77 -8.76 11.19 3.83
N THR A 78 -8.89 12.48 3.56
CA THR A 78 -9.01 13.52 4.61
C THR A 78 -10.43 13.68 5.14
N CYS A 79 -11.43 13.04 4.49
CA CYS A 79 -12.85 13.13 4.88
C CYS A 79 -13.63 11.90 4.43
N PHE A 80 -13.43 10.75 5.12
CA PHE A 80 -14.10 9.52 4.75
C PHE A 80 -15.58 9.49 5.09
N PRO A 81 -16.44 8.94 4.19
CA PRO A 81 -17.86 8.77 4.43
C PRO A 81 -18.17 7.52 5.31
N PHE A 82 -17.22 7.11 6.14
CA PHE A 82 -17.36 5.93 6.99
C PHE A 82 -17.51 6.33 8.46
N LYS A 83 -18.23 5.50 9.21
CA LYS A 83 -18.42 5.68 10.66
C LYS A 83 -17.12 5.45 11.42
N ASP A 84 -17.03 6.07 12.60
CA ASP A 84 -15.96 5.81 13.55
C ASP A 84 -15.91 4.32 13.93
N ASN A 85 -14.71 3.80 14.13
CA ASN A 85 -14.49 2.45 14.65
C ASN A 85 -15.26 1.37 13.87
N TYR A 86 -15.21 1.44 12.53
CA TYR A 86 -15.99 0.57 11.65
C TYR A 86 -15.22 -0.62 11.10
N PHE A 87 -13.92 -0.43 10.81
CA PHE A 87 -13.08 -1.44 10.14
C PHE A 87 -12.23 -2.24 11.13
N ASP A 88 -12.11 -3.54 10.87
CA ASP A 88 -11.28 -4.48 11.63
C ASP A 88 -9.82 -4.50 11.14
N LEU A 89 -9.58 -4.00 9.93
CA LEU A 89 -8.25 -3.80 9.34
C LEU A 89 -8.34 -2.62 8.36
N VAL A 90 -7.35 -1.73 8.43
CA VAL A 90 -7.17 -0.66 7.45
C VAL A 90 -5.80 -0.80 6.80
N ILE A 91 -5.75 -0.71 5.48
CA ILE A 91 -4.55 -0.73 4.65
C ILE A 91 -4.45 0.65 3.97
N CYS A 92 -3.31 1.30 4.10
CA CYS A 92 -2.98 2.56 3.44
C CYS A 92 -1.59 2.39 2.80
N SER A 93 -1.56 1.91 1.55
CA SER A 93 -0.32 1.47 0.90
C SER A 93 0.05 2.36 -0.26
N GLU A 94 1.20 3.06 -0.17
CA GLU A 94 1.72 3.98 -1.17
C GLU A 94 0.71 5.11 -1.45
N VAL A 95 0.27 5.80 -0.40
CA VAL A 95 -0.71 6.90 -0.46
C VAL A 95 -0.24 8.13 0.29
N MET A 96 0.28 7.98 1.52
CA MET A 96 0.58 9.10 2.41
C MET A 96 1.60 10.09 1.83
N GLU A 97 2.50 9.63 0.97
CA GLU A 97 3.48 10.44 0.26
C GLU A 97 2.87 11.41 -0.74
N HIS A 98 1.63 11.17 -1.18
CA HIS A 98 0.90 12.01 -2.12
C HIS A 98 -0.03 13.03 -1.44
N ILE A 99 -0.29 12.89 -0.14
CA ILE A 99 -1.30 13.69 0.56
C ILE A 99 -0.67 14.94 1.19
N PRO A 100 -1.01 16.17 0.74
CA PRO A 100 -0.49 17.39 1.33
C PRO A 100 -0.81 17.52 2.82
N ASP A 101 -2.07 17.34 3.22
CA ASP A 101 -2.51 17.32 4.62
C ASP A 101 -2.50 15.89 5.19
N HIS A 102 -1.30 15.40 5.45
CA HIS A 102 -1.10 14.04 5.94
C HIS A 102 -1.53 13.84 7.40
N GLU A 103 -1.59 14.92 8.18
CA GLU A 103 -2.07 14.85 9.56
C GLU A 103 -3.57 14.59 9.61
N SER A 104 -4.37 15.32 8.81
CA SER A 104 -5.80 15.05 8.69
C SER A 104 -6.06 13.66 8.14
N ALA A 105 -5.29 13.23 7.13
CA ALA A 105 -5.37 11.88 6.61
C ALA A 105 -5.09 10.81 7.69
N ALA A 106 -4.03 10.99 8.49
CA ALA A 106 -3.69 10.04 9.56
C ALA A 106 -4.81 9.97 10.63
N ARG A 107 -5.41 11.12 11.01
CA ARG A 107 -6.55 11.15 11.92
C ARG A 107 -7.76 10.38 11.37
N GLU A 108 -8.10 10.60 10.11
CA GLU A 108 -9.24 9.92 9.46
C GLU A 108 -9.03 8.40 9.32
N VAL A 109 -7.83 7.99 8.92
CA VAL A 109 -7.44 6.57 8.85
C VAL A 109 -7.62 5.88 10.21
N ILE A 110 -7.21 6.54 11.29
CA ILE A 110 -7.33 6.00 12.65
C ILE A 110 -8.76 6.11 13.17
N ARG A 111 -9.51 7.17 12.82
CA ARG A 111 -10.92 7.33 13.22
C ARG A 111 -11.75 6.13 12.78
N VAL A 112 -11.63 5.70 11.53
CA VAL A 112 -12.45 4.61 10.97
C VAL A 112 -12.01 3.21 11.44
N LEU A 113 -10.80 3.07 12.01
CA LEU A 113 -10.27 1.82 12.54
C LEU A 113 -10.85 1.53 13.93
N LYS A 114 -11.27 0.29 14.19
CA LYS A 114 -11.73 -0.13 15.53
C LYS A 114 -10.60 -0.15 16.56
N PRO A 115 -10.88 0.13 17.85
CA PRO A 115 -9.93 -0.11 18.93
C PRO A 115 -9.44 -1.56 18.95
N GLY A 116 -8.14 -1.77 19.19
CA GLY A 116 -7.51 -3.08 19.20
C GLY A 116 -7.28 -3.70 17.82
N SER A 117 -7.68 -3.03 16.73
CA SER A 117 -7.53 -3.49 15.36
C SER A 117 -6.22 -3.02 14.70
N ASN A 118 -5.85 -3.65 13.58
CA ASN A 118 -4.60 -3.39 12.90
C ASN A 118 -4.75 -2.35 11.78
N LEU A 119 -3.73 -1.49 11.68
CA LEU A 119 -3.49 -0.60 10.55
C LEU A 119 -2.18 -1.00 9.90
N VAL A 120 -2.14 -1.05 8.57
CA VAL A 120 -0.91 -1.24 7.79
C VAL A 120 -0.71 -0.03 6.90
N VAL A 121 0.47 0.59 7.02
CA VAL A 121 0.84 1.74 6.20
C VAL A 121 2.12 1.42 5.46
N SER A 122 2.18 1.67 4.17
CA SER A 122 3.44 1.63 3.42
C SER A 122 3.66 2.92 2.65
N VAL A 123 4.93 3.26 2.50
CA VAL A 123 5.42 4.38 1.68
C VAL A 123 6.72 3.97 0.99
N PRO A 124 7.15 4.67 -0.06
CA PRO A 124 8.49 4.52 -0.62
C PRO A 124 9.55 4.71 0.46
N ARG A 125 10.54 3.83 0.45
CA ARG A 125 11.63 3.90 1.42
C ARG A 125 12.51 5.12 1.14
N TYR A 126 12.90 5.84 2.20
CA TYR A 126 13.57 7.13 2.16
C TYR A 126 14.79 7.18 1.23
N TRP A 127 15.79 6.30 1.42
CA TRP A 127 17.04 6.42 0.69
C TRP A 127 16.95 5.97 -0.80
N PRO A 128 16.20 4.91 -1.18
CA PRO A 128 16.03 4.59 -2.60
C PRO A 128 15.26 5.66 -3.36
N GLU A 129 14.27 6.28 -2.71
CA GLU A 129 13.47 7.35 -3.29
C GLU A 129 14.27 8.64 -3.45
N ARG A 130 15.13 8.97 -2.47
CA ARG A 130 16.06 10.11 -2.61
C ARG A 130 17.01 9.97 -3.80
N ILE A 131 17.43 8.75 -4.11
CA ILE A 131 18.25 8.50 -5.29
C ILE A 131 17.43 8.78 -6.57
N CYS A 132 16.17 8.34 -6.65
CA CYS A 132 15.30 8.68 -7.78
C CYS A 132 15.17 10.21 -7.97
N TRP A 133 14.96 10.94 -6.89
CA TRP A 133 14.86 12.42 -6.91
C TRP A 133 16.18 13.08 -7.34
N ALA A 134 17.33 12.53 -6.92
CA ALA A 134 18.64 13.04 -7.33
C ALA A 134 18.99 12.71 -8.78
N LEU A 135 18.43 11.64 -9.35
CA LEU A 135 18.68 11.19 -10.71
C LEU A 135 17.79 11.86 -11.77
N SER A 136 16.63 12.41 -11.37
CA SER A 136 15.67 12.92 -12.34
C SER A 136 14.79 14.03 -11.77
N ASP A 137 14.99 15.25 -12.25
CA ASP A 137 14.13 16.40 -11.97
C ASP A 137 12.71 16.19 -12.50
N GLU A 138 12.56 15.49 -13.64
CA GLU A 138 11.28 15.14 -14.22
C GLU A 138 10.47 14.22 -13.28
N TYR A 139 11.14 13.24 -12.65
CA TYR A 139 10.52 12.36 -11.67
C TYR A 139 10.11 13.13 -10.40
N TYR A 140 10.97 14.03 -9.93
CA TYR A 140 10.71 14.88 -8.77
C TYR A 140 9.53 15.83 -8.99
N ASN A 141 9.44 16.46 -10.17
CA ASN A 141 8.43 17.45 -10.51
C ASN A 141 7.16 16.85 -11.14
N ALA A 142 7.00 15.52 -11.16
CA ALA A 142 5.83 14.89 -11.74
C ALA A 142 4.53 15.38 -11.06
N SER A 143 3.53 15.79 -11.85
CA SER A 143 2.29 16.41 -11.36
C SER A 143 1.45 15.56 -10.41
N GLN A 144 1.67 14.26 -10.40
CA GLN A 144 1.10 13.28 -9.45
C GLN A 144 2.20 12.55 -8.66
N GLY A 145 3.38 13.19 -8.54
CA GLY A 145 4.53 12.66 -7.84
C GLY A 145 4.40 12.70 -6.32
N HIS A 146 5.45 12.26 -5.67
CA HIS A 146 5.53 12.29 -4.22
C HIS A 146 5.75 13.73 -3.74
N VAL A 147 4.83 14.28 -2.94
CA VAL A 147 4.99 15.60 -2.33
C VAL A 147 5.99 15.58 -1.17
N ARG A 148 6.30 14.37 -0.66
CA ARG A 148 7.30 14.15 0.40
C ARG A 148 7.89 12.76 0.38
N ILE A 149 9.05 12.61 1.02
CA ILE A 149 9.66 11.31 1.33
C ILE A 149 9.69 11.16 2.85
N TYR A 150 9.16 10.03 3.35
CA TYR A 150 9.16 9.75 4.78
C TYR A 150 10.43 9.03 5.23
N LYS A 151 11.03 9.52 6.32
CA LYS A 151 11.84 8.63 7.14
C LYS A 151 10.92 7.72 7.94
N LYS A 152 11.34 6.48 8.20
CA LYS A 152 10.54 5.52 8.98
C LYS A 152 10.03 6.11 10.29
N LYS A 153 10.91 6.79 11.05
CA LYS A 153 10.57 7.39 12.34
C LYS A 153 9.51 8.49 12.24
N ASP A 154 9.57 9.32 11.18
CA ASP A 154 8.61 10.42 11.00
C ASP A 154 7.21 9.86 10.72
N LEU A 155 7.11 8.81 9.88
CA LEU A 155 5.84 8.12 9.61
C LEU A 155 5.32 7.39 10.86
N GLU A 156 6.20 6.71 11.61
CA GLU A 156 5.87 6.05 12.87
C GLU A 156 5.29 7.06 13.87
N SER A 157 6.00 8.19 14.10
CA SER A 157 5.56 9.22 15.02
C SER A 157 4.23 9.86 14.63
N LEU A 158 4.01 10.11 13.32
CA LEU A 158 2.74 10.65 12.81
C LEU A 158 1.55 9.79 13.23
N PHE A 159 1.67 8.48 13.08
CA PHE A 159 0.58 7.56 13.42
C PHE A 159 0.49 7.31 14.93
N GLU A 160 1.62 7.16 15.64
CA GLU A 160 1.61 6.91 17.09
C GLU A 160 1.03 8.09 17.88
N TYR A 161 1.31 9.32 17.46
CA TYR A 161 0.71 10.53 18.04
C TYR A 161 -0.82 10.52 17.96
N ASN A 162 -1.37 9.87 16.93
CA ASN A 162 -2.81 9.75 16.70
C ASN A 162 -3.47 8.51 17.35
N GLY A 163 -2.78 7.77 18.23
CA GLY A 163 -3.37 6.73 19.07
C GLY A 163 -3.28 5.31 18.55
N VAL A 164 -2.31 5.02 17.69
CA VAL A 164 -1.92 3.65 17.33
C VAL A 164 -0.50 3.38 17.79
N LYS A 165 -0.11 2.11 17.95
CA LYS A 165 1.26 1.71 18.32
C LYS A 165 1.85 0.75 17.29
N MET A 166 3.06 1.03 16.83
CA MET A 166 3.76 0.14 15.91
C MET A 166 4.19 -1.14 16.63
N TRP A 167 3.96 -2.30 15.98
CA TRP A 167 4.35 -3.59 16.53
C TRP A 167 5.23 -4.40 15.56
N ALA A 168 5.26 -4.06 14.27
CA ALA A 168 6.15 -4.70 13.29
C ALA A 168 6.45 -3.78 12.13
N CYS A 169 7.55 -4.07 11.42
CA CYS A 169 7.83 -3.49 10.12
C CYS A 169 8.58 -4.50 9.24
N HIS A 170 8.53 -4.29 7.92
CA HIS A 170 9.39 -4.95 6.95
C HIS A 170 9.65 -4.03 5.75
N PHE A 171 10.57 -4.46 4.88
CA PHE A 171 10.84 -3.83 3.60
C PHE A 171 10.42 -4.76 2.47
N ALA A 172 10.01 -4.20 1.33
CA ALA A 172 9.49 -4.97 0.22
C ALA A 172 10.01 -4.46 -1.13
N HIS A 173 9.99 -5.36 -2.13
CA HIS A 173 10.22 -5.03 -3.53
C HIS A 173 11.65 -4.55 -3.85
N SER A 174 12.66 -5.24 -3.32
CA SER A 174 14.08 -4.91 -3.56
C SER A 174 14.45 -4.96 -5.04
N LEU A 175 13.92 -5.91 -5.79
CA LEU A 175 14.16 -6.03 -7.23
C LEU A 175 13.59 -4.87 -8.06
N HIS A 176 12.68 -4.08 -7.49
CA HIS A 176 12.12 -2.90 -8.17
C HIS A 176 12.95 -1.64 -8.00
N THR A 177 13.80 -1.58 -6.99
CA THR A 177 14.64 -0.40 -6.72
C THR A 177 15.62 -0.10 -7.87
N PRO A 178 16.42 -1.06 -8.38
CA PRO A 178 17.30 -0.80 -9.52
C PRO A 178 16.54 -0.44 -10.80
N TYR A 179 15.35 -1.00 -11.01
CA TYR A 179 14.49 -0.62 -12.14
C TYR A 179 14.14 0.88 -12.12
N TRP A 180 13.70 1.39 -10.96
CA TRP A 180 13.34 2.79 -10.85
C TRP A 180 14.54 3.72 -10.98
N TRP A 181 15.71 3.35 -10.47
CA TRP A 181 16.94 4.12 -10.70
C TRP A 181 17.31 4.16 -12.17
N LEU A 182 17.26 3.02 -12.85
CA LEU A 182 17.52 2.95 -14.29
C LEU A 182 16.49 3.80 -15.07
N LYS A 183 15.21 3.74 -14.71
CA LYS A 183 14.15 4.53 -15.33
C LYS A 183 14.40 6.04 -15.13
N CYS A 184 14.81 6.46 -13.93
CA CYS A 184 15.17 7.86 -13.65
C CYS A 184 16.41 8.32 -14.43
N LEU A 185 17.44 7.47 -14.54
CA LEU A 185 18.66 7.79 -15.31
C LEU A 185 18.40 7.97 -16.80
N VAL A 186 17.50 7.19 -17.37
CA VAL A 186 17.19 7.22 -18.81
C VAL A 186 16.17 8.29 -19.17
N GLY A 187 15.35 8.69 -18.18
CA GLY A 187 14.17 9.55 -18.32
C GLY A 187 12.89 8.78 -18.01
N PRO A 188 12.12 9.22 -16.99
CA PRO A 188 10.97 8.47 -16.49
C PRO A 188 9.81 8.35 -17.49
N THR A 189 9.71 9.24 -18.46
CA THR A 189 8.72 9.20 -19.55
C THR A 189 9.19 8.44 -20.79
N ARG A 190 10.47 8.05 -20.84
CA ARG A 190 11.08 7.44 -22.01
C ARG A 190 10.76 5.95 -22.09
N ASP A 191 9.99 5.53 -23.10
CA ASP A 191 9.50 4.17 -23.26
C ASP A 191 10.30 3.33 -24.28
N ASP A 192 11.24 3.95 -25.02
CA ASP A 192 12.05 3.34 -26.07
C ASP A 192 13.38 2.72 -25.58
N SER A 193 13.70 2.85 -24.31
CA SER A 193 14.96 2.37 -23.73
C SER A 193 15.01 0.84 -23.64
N LEU A 194 15.91 0.22 -24.39
CA LEU A 194 16.10 -1.23 -24.38
C LEU A 194 16.42 -1.80 -22.99
N PRO A 195 17.38 -1.25 -22.19
CA PRO A 195 17.66 -1.78 -20.86
C PRO A 195 16.47 -1.64 -19.90
N VAL A 196 15.72 -0.53 -19.94
CA VAL A 196 14.50 -0.35 -19.13
C VAL A 196 13.45 -1.39 -19.51
N ASN A 197 13.22 -1.61 -20.81
CA ASN A 197 12.25 -2.57 -21.32
C ASN A 197 12.62 -4.01 -20.97
N LEU A 198 13.89 -4.39 -21.06
CA LEU A 198 14.36 -5.71 -20.64
C LEU A 198 14.15 -5.93 -19.15
N TYR A 199 14.50 -4.94 -18.33
CA TYR A 199 14.29 -5.04 -16.88
C TYR A 199 12.79 -5.08 -16.53
N HIS A 200 11.96 -4.28 -17.17
CA HIS A 200 10.51 -4.33 -17.00
C HIS A 200 9.92 -5.71 -17.35
N ARG A 201 10.38 -6.33 -18.44
CA ARG A 201 9.98 -7.70 -18.82
C ARG A 201 10.39 -8.71 -17.74
N PHE A 202 11.60 -8.58 -17.18
CA PHE A 202 12.04 -9.42 -16.07
C PHE A 202 11.13 -9.28 -14.86
N LEU A 203 10.82 -8.04 -14.43
CA LEU A 203 9.91 -7.80 -13.30
C LEU A 203 8.48 -8.32 -13.58
N THR A 204 8.00 -8.17 -14.81
CA THR A 204 6.69 -8.71 -15.21
C THR A 204 6.68 -10.24 -15.11
N TRP A 205 7.73 -10.89 -15.60
CA TRP A 205 7.91 -12.34 -15.48
C TRP A 205 7.97 -12.78 -14.02
N ASP A 206 8.73 -12.07 -13.19
CA ASP A 206 8.84 -12.34 -11.76
C ASP A 206 7.48 -12.27 -11.05
N ILE A 207 6.71 -11.19 -11.28
CA ILE A 207 5.36 -11.02 -10.70
C ILE A 207 4.40 -12.13 -11.15
N MET A 208 4.46 -12.52 -12.41
CA MET A 208 3.53 -13.51 -12.99
C MET A 208 3.87 -14.95 -12.61
N LYS A 209 5.16 -15.29 -12.59
CA LYS A 209 5.62 -16.69 -12.36
C LYS A 209 6.02 -16.95 -10.92
N LYS A 210 6.38 -15.91 -10.15
CA LYS A 210 6.84 -16.00 -8.76
C LYS A 210 7.90 -17.10 -8.56
N PRO A 211 9.03 -17.06 -9.32
CA PRO A 211 10.06 -18.09 -9.21
C PRO A 211 10.68 -18.08 -7.81
N ARG A 212 10.96 -19.23 -7.24
CA ARG A 212 11.54 -19.35 -5.89
C ARG A 212 12.86 -18.59 -5.74
N ILE A 213 13.67 -18.58 -6.81
CA ILE A 213 14.99 -17.92 -6.80
C ILE A 213 14.87 -16.40 -6.66
N THR A 214 13.94 -15.77 -7.37
CA THR A 214 13.73 -14.32 -7.28
C THR A 214 13.05 -13.94 -5.96
N GLN A 215 12.13 -14.76 -5.45
CA GLN A 215 11.54 -14.57 -4.13
C GLN A 215 12.57 -14.65 -3.01
N PHE A 216 13.51 -15.61 -3.11
CA PHE A 216 14.61 -15.74 -2.15
C PHE A 216 15.57 -14.54 -2.25
N ALA A 217 15.92 -14.13 -3.47
CA ALA A 217 16.74 -12.94 -3.71
C ALA A 217 16.06 -11.67 -3.15
N ASP A 218 14.76 -11.48 -3.41
CA ASP A 218 13.99 -10.35 -2.89
C ASP A 218 13.96 -10.36 -1.35
N TYR A 219 13.75 -11.53 -0.73
CA TYR A 219 13.79 -11.69 0.72
C TYR A 219 15.14 -11.28 1.33
N LEU A 220 16.26 -11.73 0.74
CA LEU A 220 17.60 -11.38 1.23
C LEU A 220 17.95 -9.90 0.99
N LEU A 221 17.50 -9.33 -0.13
CA LEU A 221 17.83 -7.96 -0.51
C LEU A 221 16.87 -6.91 0.07
N ASN A 222 15.67 -7.29 0.48
CA ASN A 222 14.69 -6.35 1.03
C ASN A 222 15.21 -5.49 2.20
N PRO A 223 15.99 -6.02 3.17
CA PRO A 223 16.55 -5.19 4.24
C PRO A 223 17.46 -4.06 3.73
N ILE A 224 18.15 -4.29 2.60
CA ILE A 224 19.10 -3.34 2.01
C ILE A 224 18.41 -2.51 0.92
N LEU A 225 17.82 -3.15 -0.09
CA LEU A 225 17.33 -2.53 -1.33
C LEU A 225 15.81 -2.40 -1.39
N GLY A 226 15.05 -2.82 -0.37
CA GLY A 226 13.59 -2.74 -0.40
C GLY A 226 13.10 -1.36 -0.82
N LYS A 227 12.24 -1.30 -1.85
CA LYS A 227 11.69 -0.04 -2.38
C LYS A 227 10.70 0.59 -1.41
N SER A 228 9.91 -0.23 -0.74
CA SER A 228 8.87 0.22 0.19
C SER A 228 9.21 -0.18 1.62
N VAL A 229 8.85 0.68 2.57
CA VAL A 229 8.79 0.36 4.00
C VAL A 229 7.34 0.18 4.40
N VAL A 230 7.07 -0.92 5.11
CA VAL A 230 5.72 -1.31 5.55
C VAL A 230 5.69 -1.34 7.07
N LEU A 231 4.82 -0.54 7.67
CA LEU A 231 4.64 -0.43 9.12
C LEU A 231 3.29 -1.03 9.52
N TYR A 232 3.30 -1.81 10.57
CA TYR A 232 2.12 -2.45 11.15
C TYR A 232 1.84 -1.82 12.51
N PHE A 233 0.66 -1.23 12.64
CA PHE A 233 0.21 -0.60 13.87
C PHE A 233 -1.00 -1.33 14.44
N LYS A 234 -1.23 -1.12 15.73
CA LYS A 234 -2.43 -1.55 16.44
C LYS A 234 -3.06 -0.34 17.13
N LYS A 235 -4.35 -0.10 16.91
CA LYS A 235 -5.07 0.97 17.59
C LYS A 235 -5.17 0.66 19.07
N THR A 236 -4.74 1.60 19.90
CA THR A 236 -4.80 1.46 21.35
C THR A 236 -6.26 1.38 21.80
N THR A 237 -6.54 0.43 22.67
CA THR A 237 -7.79 0.45 23.44
C THR A 237 -7.59 1.44 24.57
N LEU A 238 -8.27 2.60 24.53
CA LEU A 238 -8.34 3.46 25.70
C LEU A 238 -8.95 2.64 26.85
N LYS A 239 -8.13 2.18 27.79
CA LYS A 239 -8.63 1.84 29.10
C LYS A 239 -8.96 3.18 29.76
N PHE A 240 -10.23 3.57 29.78
CA PHE A 240 -10.68 4.52 30.77
C PHE A 240 -10.48 3.84 32.12
N SER A 241 -9.36 4.12 32.80
CA SER A 241 -9.30 3.95 34.25
C SER A 241 -10.20 5.05 34.81
N LEU A 242 -11.37 4.65 35.22
CA LEU A 242 -12.26 5.39 36.14
C LEU A 242 -11.56 5.50 37.51
#